data_37ea1d420eb5eef057190e369023fe7a
#
_entry.id   37ea1d420eb5eef057190e369023fe7a
#
_cell.length_a   1.000
_cell.length_b   1.000
_cell.length_c   1.000
_cell.angle_alpha   90.00
_cell.angle_beta   90.00
_cell.angle_gamma   90.00
#
_symmetry.space_group_name_H-M   'P 1'
#
loop_
_entity.id
_entity.type
_entity.pdbx_description
1 polymer ?
#
loop_
_entity_poly.entity_id
_entity_poly.type
_entity_poly.pdbx_seq_one_letter_code
_entity_poly.pdbx_strand_id
1 'polypeptide(L)'
;MNNYVELIEALNRITEAVSTHSVLRDFFSTFLATVGSIAAVLAVEAIKERFFAPRREFKQLRKRVNILLGSYSRFFTNQIDCKERDNPMVARYSSAAESLREMAMELSTFTVDAREKQYCGITVTNILEASELLIGLSNSFFTPYGCPDDNTNQENREASAAIKELLGIDPTKGLCYT
;
A
#
# COMPACT_ATOMS: atom_id res chain seq x y z
N MET A 1 49.09 -64.95 20.55
CA MET A 1 48.74 -64.31 19.24
C MET A 1 47.33 -63.71 19.21
N ASN A 2 46.44 -64.05 20.11
CA ASN A 2 45.05 -63.57 20.14
C ASN A 2 44.91 -62.08 20.63
N ASN A 3 45.76 -61.61 21.52
CA ASN A 3 45.60 -60.27 22.09
C ASN A 3 45.76 -59.11 21.10
N TYR A 4 46.48 -59.30 19.98
CA TYR A 4 46.63 -58.27 18.95
C TYR A 4 45.42 -58.16 18.05
N VAL A 5 44.69 -59.21 17.81
CA VAL A 5 43.46 -59.21 17.04
C VAL A 5 42.35 -58.51 17.78
N GLU A 6 42.20 -58.78 19.04
CA GLU A 6 41.20 -58.08 19.91
C GLU A 6 41.49 -56.58 20.03
N LEU A 7 42.77 -56.22 20.08
CA LEU A 7 43.17 -54.79 20.14
C LEU A 7 42.83 -54.04 18.82
N ILE A 8 43.06 -54.70 17.68
CA ILE A 8 42.75 -54.16 16.35
C ILE A 8 41.23 -54.00 16.18
N GLU A 9 40.44 -54.98 16.64
CA GLU A 9 38.98 -54.88 16.59
C GLU A 9 38.43 -53.79 17.50
N ALA A 10 38.98 -53.62 18.69
CA ALA A 10 38.61 -52.54 19.59
C ALA A 10 38.94 -51.15 19.00
N LEU A 11 40.13 -50.99 18.40
CA LEU A 11 40.53 -49.77 17.69
C LEU A 11 39.59 -49.46 16.53
N ASN A 12 39.22 -50.46 15.71
CA ASN A 12 38.29 -50.25 14.62
C ASN A 12 36.91 -49.80 15.10
N ARG A 13 36.37 -50.39 16.16
CA ARG A 13 35.10 -49.99 16.79
C ARG A 13 35.14 -48.55 17.32
N ILE A 14 36.26 -48.14 17.94
CA ILE A 14 36.45 -46.76 18.41
C ILE A 14 36.51 -45.79 17.20
N THR A 15 37.23 -46.17 16.14
CA THR A 15 37.33 -45.35 14.93
C THR A 15 35.98 -45.18 14.23
N GLU A 16 35.18 -46.24 14.13
CA GLU A 16 33.81 -46.19 13.63
C GLU A 16 32.91 -45.33 14.49
N ALA A 17 32.97 -45.49 15.83
CA ALA A 17 32.16 -44.64 16.73
C ALA A 17 32.54 -43.17 16.67
N VAL A 18 33.83 -42.83 16.52
CA VAL A 18 34.33 -41.46 16.36
C VAL A 18 33.89 -40.89 15.01
N SER A 19 33.98 -41.68 13.93
CA SER A 19 33.51 -41.23 12.60
C SER A 19 32.01 -41.01 12.57
N THR A 20 31.21 -41.87 13.18
CA THR A 20 29.76 -41.72 13.29
C THR A 20 29.36 -40.47 14.06
N HIS A 21 30.13 -40.15 15.10
CA HIS A 21 29.89 -38.92 15.89
C HIS A 21 30.23 -37.65 15.14
N SER A 22 31.25 -37.68 14.27
CA SER A 22 31.58 -36.55 13.40
C SER A 22 30.50 -36.36 12.30
N VAL A 23 30.05 -37.44 11.69
CA VAL A 23 28.97 -37.40 10.67
C VAL A 23 27.66 -36.87 11.24
N LEU A 24 27.28 -37.29 12.45
CA LEU A 24 26.11 -36.74 13.14
C LEU A 24 26.25 -35.24 13.41
N ARG A 25 27.42 -34.80 13.88
CA ARG A 25 27.67 -33.37 14.11
C ARG A 25 27.58 -32.56 12.82
N ASP A 26 28.15 -33.05 11.73
CA ASP A 26 28.14 -32.37 10.45
C ASP A 26 26.72 -32.34 9.85
N PHE A 27 25.95 -33.41 10.04
CA PHE A 27 24.53 -33.45 9.68
C PHE A 27 23.72 -32.40 10.46
N PHE A 28 23.88 -32.35 11.79
CA PHE A 28 23.20 -31.36 12.63
C PHE A 28 23.60 -29.93 12.30
N SER A 29 24.88 -29.68 12.03
CA SER A 29 25.34 -28.33 11.66
C SER A 29 24.78 -27.89 10.31
N THR A 30 24.74 -28.77 9.32
CA THR A 30 24.14 -28.51 8.00
C THR A 30 22.62 -28.30 8.11
N PHE A 31 21.95 -29.13 8.90
CA PHE A 31 20.52 -29.00 9.14
C PHE A 31 20.19 -27.64 9.82
N LEU A 32 20.92 -27.28 10.87
CA LEU A 32 20.73 -25.98 11.55
C LEU A 32 21.02 -24.81 10.63
N ALA A 33 22.06 -24.88 9.81
CA ALA A 33 22.37 -23.84 8.84
C ALA A 33 21.27 -23.69 7.78
N THR A 34 20.70 -24.81 7.31
CA THR A 34 19.59 -24.81 6.34
C THR A 34 18.32 -24.23 6.97
N VAL A 35 17.94 -24.69 8.17
CA VAL A 35 16.76 -24.18 8.89
C VAL A 35 16.95 -22.68 9.21
N GLY A 36 18.15 -22.29 9.64
CA GLY A 36 18.47 -20.89 9.92
C GLY A 36 18.35 -20.00 8.67
N SER A 37 18.81 -20.47 7.52
CA SER A 37 18.70 -19.73 6.26
C SER A 37 17.25 -19.57 5.81
N ILE A 38 16.43 -20.61 5.91
CA ILE A 38 14.99 -20.54 5.60
C ILE A 38 14.29 -19.56 6.55
N ALA A 39 14.55 -19.64 7.84
CA ALA A 39 13.98 -18.73 8.84
C ALA A 39 14.37 -17.28 8.56
N ALA A 40 15.62 -17.02 8.17
CA ALA A 40 16.08 -15.68 7.80
C ALA A 40 15.35 -15.13 6.56
N VAL A 41 15.15 -15.95 5.52
CA VAL A 41 14.40 -15.55 4.32
C VAL A 41 12.95 -15.22 4.68
N LEU A 42 12.27 -16.07 5.45
CA LEU A 42 10.90 -15.82 5.90
C LEU A 42 10.79 -14.56 6.77
N ALA A 43 11.76 -14.32 7.65
CA ALA A 43 11.80 -13.10 8.46
C ALA A 43 11.97 -11.84 7.60
N VAL A 44 12.85 -11.86 6.59
CA VAL A 44 13.02 -10.74 5.66
C VAL A 44 11.74 -10.48 4.85
N GLU A 45 11.06 -11.55 4.41
CA GLU A 45 9.80 -11.42 3.66
C GLU A 45 8.69 -10.85 4.55
N ALA A 46 8.55 -11.34 5.77
CA ALA A 46 7.60 -10.81 6.75
C ALA A 46 7.86 -9.33 7.09
N ILE A 47 9.13 -8.92 7.18
CA ILE A 47 9.51 -7.51 7.38
C ILE A 47 9.11 -6.67 6.15
N LYS A 48 9.39 -7.17 4.94
CA LYS A 48 9.00 -6.47 3.70
C LYS A 48 7.49 -6.26 3.61
N GLU A 49 6.70 -7.30 3.84
CA GLU A 49 5.24 -7.21 3.81
C GLU A 49 4.70 -6.30 4.91
N ARG A 50 5.28 -6.37 6.12
CA ARG A 50 4.77 -5.60 7.25
C ARG A 50 5.07 -4.11 7.16
N PHE A 51 6.26 -3.73 6.66
CA PHE A 51 6.72 -2.33 6.71
C PHE A 51 6.75 -1.64 5.34
N PHE A 52 7.06 -2.37 4.27
CA PHE A 52 7.23 -1.74 2.95
C PHE A 52 5.99 -1.84 2.07
N ALA A 53 5.17 -2.90 2.19
CA ALA A 53 3.98 -3.05 1.38
C ALA A 53 2.96 -1.93 1.63
N PRO A 54 2.59 -1.59 2.89
CA PRO A 54 1.64 -0.50 3.13
C PRO A 54 2.12 0.86 2.64
N ARG A 55 3.44 1.13 2.76
CA ARG A 55 4.02 2.39 2.25
C ARG A 55 3.99 2.49 0.74
N ARG A 56 4.19 1.36 0.05
CA ARG A 56 4.09 1.28 -1.41
C ARG A 56 2.65 1.47 -1.86
N GLU A 57 1.72 0.82 -1.20
CA GLU A 57 0.29 0.94 -1.45
C GLU A 57 -0.17 2.39 -1.28
N PHE A 58 0.19 3.05 -0.18
CA PHE A 58 -0.14 4.46 0.03
C PHE A 58 0.44 5.37 -1.05
N LYS A 59 1.67 5.13 -1.50
CA LYS A 59 2.26 5.88 -2.63
C LYS A 59 1.45 5.69 -3.92
N GLN A 60 0.94 4.49 -4.16
CA GLN A 60 0.09 4.22 -5.33
C GLN A 60 -1.27 4.92 -5.23
N LEU A 61 -1.91 4.89 -4.05
CA LEU A 61 -3.14 5.62 -3.78
C LEU A 61 -2.97 7.12 -4.04
N ARG A 62 -1.93 7.75 -3.48
CA ARG A 62 -1.61 9.16 -3.73
C ARG A 62 -1.47 9.49 -5.22
N LYS A 63 -0.77 8.63 -5.96
CA LYS A 63 -0.62 8.79 -7.42
C LYS A 63 -1.97 8.74 -8.12
N ARG A 64 -2.83 7.78 -7.77
CA ARG A 64 -4.16 7.62 -8.37
C ARG A 64 -5.05 8.81 -8.06
N VAL A 65 -5.05 9.30 -6.82
CA VAL A 65 -5.76 10.54 -6.43
C VAL A 65 -5.31 11.71 -7.29
N ASN A 66 -4.00 11.92 -7.45
CA ASN A 66 -3.48 13.02 -8.24
C ASN A 66 -3.93 12.95 -9.72
N ILE A 67 -3.90 11.75 -10.30
CA ILE A 67 -4.37 11.53 -11.68
C ILE A 67 -5.87 11.82 -11.79
N LEU A 68 -6.68 11.34 -10.83
CA LEU A 68 -8.13 11.58 -10.82
C LEU A 68 -8.46 13.07 -10.71
N LEU A 69 -7.86 13.77 -9.74
CA LEU A 69 -8.08 15.21 -9.57
C LEU A 69 -7.66 16.01 -10.82
N GLY A 70 -6.58 15.61 -11.47
CA GLY A 70 -6.15 16.22 -12.75
C GLY A 70 -7.11 15.94 -13.88
N SER A 71 -7.56 14.70 -14.04
CA SER A 71 -8.46 14.26 -15.10
C SER A 71 -9.85 14.88 -15.01
N TYR A 72 -10.31 15.09 -13.78
CA TYR A 72 -11.66 15.60 -13.51
C TYR A 72 -11.70 17.09 -13.17
N SER A 73 -10.57 17.80 -13.29
CA SER A 73 -10.48 19.23 -12.93
C SER A 73 -11.53 20.11 -13.65
N ARG A 74 -11.87 19.79 -14.89
CA ARG A 74 -12.91 20.50 -15.64
C ARG A 74 -14.33 20.28 -15.10
N PHE A 75 -14.61 19.16 -14.43
CA PHE A 75 -15.91 18.88 -13.85
C PHE A 75 -16.14 19.67 -12.55
N PHE A 76 -15.06 20.10 -11.88
CA PHE A 76 -15.12 20.92 -10.68
C PHE A 76 -15.60 22.35 -10.97
N THR A 77 -15.42 22.80 -12.20
CA THR A 77 -15.74 24.19 -12.63
C THR A 77 -16.94 24.26 -13.56
N ASN A 78 -17.46 23.14 -14.04
CA ASN A 78 -18.57 23.11 -14.98
C ASN A 78 -19.59 22.08 -14.49
N GLN A 79 -20.35 22.48 -13.47
CA GLN A 79 -21.42 21.64 -12.93
C GLN A 79 -22.57 21.50 -13.94
N ILE A 80 -23.31 20.39 -13.84
CA ILE A 80 -24.49 20.14 -14.69
C ILE A 80 -25.74 19.90 -13.87
N ASP A 81 -26.90 20.23 -14.44
CA ASP A 81 -28.18 19.90 -13.83
C ASP A 81 -28.46 18.40 -13.92
N CYS A 82 -28.68 17.75 -12.79
CA CYS A 82 -29.02 16.33 -12.75
C CYS A 82 -30.41 16.00 -13.31
N LYS A 83 -31.26 17.01 -13.55
CA LYS A 83 -32.61 16.83 -14.13
C LYS A 83 -32.57 16.61 -15.64
N GLU A 84 -31.52 17.02 -16.32
CA GLU A 84 -31.31 16.79 -17.74
C GLU A 84 -30.90 15.34 -18.05
N ARG A 85 -31.81 14.38 -17.79
CA ARG A 85 -31.52 12.94 -17.92
C ARG A 85 -31.05 12.51 -19.31
N ASP A 86 -31.47 13.21 -20.37
CA ASP A 86 -31.12 12.89 -21.76
C ASP A 86 -29.78 13.51 -22.18
N ASN A 87 -29.12 14.28 -21.32
CA ASN A 87 -27.84 14.88 -21.64
C ASN A 87 -26.72 13.83 -21.54
N PRO A 88 -26.01 13.53 -22.65
CA PRO A 88 -24.94 12.53 -22.65
C PRO A 88 -23.78 12.88 -21.68
N MET A 89 -23.68 14.15 -21.27
CA MET A 89 -22.70 14.58 -20.28
C MET A 89 -23.04 14.07 -18.89
N VAL A 90 -24.33 13.86 -18.53
CA VAL A 90 -24.72 13.34 -17.22
C VAL A 90 -24.04 12.00 -16.91
N ALA A 91 -23.98 11.09 -17.89
CA ALA A 91 -23.31 9.81 -17.72
C ALA A 91 -21.80 9.97 -17.42
N ARG A 92 -21.13 10.95 -18.05
CA ARG A 92 -19.72 11.24 -17.80
C ARG A 92 -19.49 11.82 -16.40
N TYR A 93 -20.35 12.73 -15.96
CA TYR A 93 -20.30 13.30 -14.62
C TYR A 93 -20.58 12.24 -13.54
N SER A 94 -21.57 11.37 -13.79
CA SER A 94 -21.88 10.25 -12.88
C SER A 94 -20.69 9.30 -12.75
N SER A 95 -20.06 8.93 -13.85
CA SER A 95 -18.87 8.07 -13.85
C SER A 95 -17.69 8.74 -13.13
N ALA A 96 -17.49 10.05 -13.32
CA ALA A 96 -16.45 10.79 -12.62
C ALA A 96 -16.73 10.87 -11.10
N ALA A 97 -17.97 11.14 -10.71
CA ALA A 97 -18.39 11.15 -9.31
C ALA A 97 -18.20 9.79 -8.64
N GLU A 98 -18.57 8.69 -9.33
CA GLU A 98 -18.36 7.33 -8.86
C GLU A 98 -16.88 7.03 -8.64
N SER A 99 -16.03 7.36 -9.61
CA SER A 99 -14.59 7.16 -9.47
C SER A 99 -13.97 7.91 -8.29
N LEU A 100 -14.46 9.10 -7.96
CA LEU A 100 -14.03 9.84 -6.77
C LEU A 100 -14.49 9.16 -5.47
N ARG A 101 -15.73 8.63 -5.45
CA ARG A 101 -16.26 7.89 -4.30
C ARG A 101 -15.50 6.58 -4.08
N GLU A 102 -15.24 5.83 -5.14
CA GLU A 102 -14.42 4.62 -5.07
C GLU A 102 -13.04 4.91 -4.48
N MET A 103 -12.39 5.98 -4.95
CA MET A 103 -11.09 6.39 -4.42
C MET A 103 -11.18 6.83 -2.95
N ALA A 104 -12.24 7.52 -2.55
CA ALA A 104 -12.47 7.87 -1.15
C ALA A 104 -12.65 6.62 -0.27
N MET A 105 -13.39 5.63 -0.75
CA MET A 105 -13.54 4.33 -0.07
C MET A 105 -12.22 3.59 0.06
N GLU A 106 -11.39 3.57 -0.99
CA GLU A 106 -10.05 2.94 -0.92
C GLU A 106 -9.16 3.64 0.11
N LEU A 107 -9.13 4.97 0.15
CA LEU A 107 -8.38 5.72 1.17
C LEU A 107 -8.90 5.42 2.58
N SER A 108 -10.21 5.41 2.77
CA SER A 108 -10.84 5.09 4.05
C SER A 108 -10.52 3.64 4.48
N THR A 109 -10.65 2.66 3.58
CA THR A 109 -10.29 1.26 3.85
C THR A 109 -8.83 1.12 4.23
N PHE A 110 -7.94 1.81 3.50
CA PHE A 110 -6.51 1.83 3.84
C PHE A 110 -6.27 2.32 5.27
N THR A 111 -7.05 3.29 5.78
CA THR A 111 -6.88 3.80 7.15
C THR A 111 -7.39 2.83 8.22
N VAL A 112 -8.42 2.03 7.92
CA VAL A 112 -8.94 0.99 8.84
C VAL A 112 -7.88 -0.10 9.04
N ASP A 113 -7.18 -0.47 7.97
CA ASP A 113 -6.11 -1.47 8.02
C ASP A 113 -4.75 -0.88 8.43
N ALA A 114 -4.72 0.44 8.70
CA ALA A 114 -3.49 1.15 9.02
C ALA A 114 -2.85 0.65 10.31
N ARG A 115 -1.64 0.11 10.20
CA ARG A 115 -0.83 -0.36 11.33
C ARG A 115 0.06 0.74 11.92
N GLU A 116 0.28 1.79 11.18
CA GLU A 116 1.12 2.94 11.54
C GLU A 116 0.25 4.20 11.67
N LYS A 117 0.64 5.11 12.57
CA LYS A 117 -0.03 6.40 12.71
C LYS A 117 0.28 7.37 11.56
N GLN A 118 1.33 7.08 10.79
CA GLN A 118 1.80 7.90 9.68
C GLN A 118 2.37 7.05 8.55
N TYR A 119 2.06 7.44 7.32
CA TYR A 119 2.60 6.85 6.09
C TYR A 119 3.28 7.93 5.25
N CYS A 120 4.57 7.75 5.00
CA CYS A 120 5.36 8.74 4.24
C CYS A 120 5.24 10.17 4.78
N GLY A 121 5.16 10.34 6.11
CA GLY A 121 5.02 11.63 6.77
C GLY A 121 3.58 12.16 6.86
N ILE A 122 2.59 11.45 6.30
CA ILE A 122 1.18 11.82 6.32
C ILE A 122 0.45 11.04 7.42
N THR A 123 -0.32 11.74 8.24
CA THR A 123 -1.10 11.10 9.32
C THR A 123 -2.33 10.38 8.78
N VAL A 124 -2.78 9.35 9.49
CA VAL A 124 -4.04 8.65 9.17
C VAL A 124 -5.23 9.62 9.18
N THR A 125 -5.23 10.60 10.08
CA THR A 125 -6.26 11.64 10.14
C THR A 125 -6.32 12.44 8.83
N ASN A 126 -5.17 12.86 8.29
CA ASN A 126 -5.11 13.59 7.03
C ASN A 126 -5.63 12.74 5.85
N ILE A 127 -5.38 11.43 5.88
CA ILE A 127 -5.87 10.51 4.84
C ILE A 127 -7.41 10.40 4.91
N LEU A 128 -7.98 10.31 6.11
CA LEU A 128 -9.43 10.28 6.31
C LEU A 128 -10.08 11.59 5.87
N GLU A 129 -9.54 12.74 6.28
CA GLU A 129 -10.02 14.04 5.88
C GLU A 129 -9.97 14.23 4.35
N ALA A 130 -8.91 13.77 3.70
CA ALA A 130 -8.83 13.76 2.24
C ALA A 130 -9.90 12.86 1.60
N SER A 131 -10.25 11.73 2.22
CA SER A 131 -11.35 10.87 1.73
C SER A 131 -12.72 11.53 1.85
N GLU A 132 -12.98 12.25 2.94
CA GLU A 132 -14.22 13.00 3.14
C GLU A 132 -14.35 14.14 2.11
N LEU A 133 -13.28 14.88 1.87
CA LEU A 133 -13.24 15.92 0.84
C LEU A 133 -13.47 15.36 -0.57
N LEU A 134 -12.97 14.16 -0.90
CA LEU A 134 -13.25 13.51 -2.18
C LEU A 134 -14.74 13.18 -2.35
N ILE A 135 -15.42 12.74 -1.28
CA ILE A 135 -16.87 12.52 -1.27
C ILE A 135 -17.61 13.84 -1.50
N GLY A 136 -17.24 14.90 -0.75
CA GLY A 136 -17.79 16.23 -0.92
C GLY A 136 -17.68 16.72 -2.35
N LEU A 137 -16.47 16.58 -2.94
CA LEU A 137 -16.18 16.97 -4.31
C LEU A 137 -16.99 16.17 -5.33
N SER A 138 -17.22 14.85 -5.10
CA SER A 138 -18.06 14.03 -5.97
C SER A 138 -19.54 14.46 -5.97
N ASN A 139 -20.02 14.93 -4.83
CA ASN A 139 -21.40 15.40 -4.68
C ASN A 139 -21.62 16.76 -5.32
N SER A 140 -20.59 17.61 -5.36
CA SER A 140 -20.66 18.95 -5.95
C SER A 140 -20.74 18.99 -7.48
N PHE A 141 -20.58 17.86 -8.17
CA PHE A 141 -20.68 17.80 -9.64
C PHE A 141 -22.07 18.08 -10.18
N PHE A 142 -23.08 17.91 -9.36
CA PHE A 142 -24.48 18.06 -9.72
C PHE A 142 -25.09 19.22 -8.94
N THR A 143 -25.67 20.15 -9.65
CA THR A 143 -26.47 21.23 -9.04
C THR A 143 -27.95 20.85 -9.00
N PRO A 144 -28.65 21.04 -7.88
CA PRO A 144 -30.09 20.75 -7.82
C PRO A 144 -30.96 21.74 -8.63
N TYR A 145 -30.40 22.87 -9.07
CA TYR A 145 -31.15 23.97 -9.68
C TYR A 145 -30.59 24.51 -11.00
N GLY A 146 -29.63 23.82 -11.61
CA GLY A 146 -29.15 24.14 -12.96
C GLY A 146 -28.30 25.41 -13.12
N CYS A 147 -28.01 26.11 -12.04
CA CYS A 147 -27.12 27.27 -12.09
C CYS A 147 -25.82 26.96 -11.33
N PRO A 148 -24.67 26.84 -12.03
CA PRO A 148 -23.38 26.80 -11.36
C PRO A 148 -23.19 28.10 -10.57
N ASP A 149 -22.99 27.96 -9.29
CA ASP A 149 -22.63 29.08 -8.43
C ASP A 149 -21.10 29.25 -8.51
N ASP A 150 -20.62 30.46 -8.76
CA ASP A 150 -19.19 30.77 -8.77
C ASP A 150 -18.52 30.42 -7.44
N ASN A 151 -19.27 30.52 -6.32
CA ASN A 151 -18.82 30.11 -5.02
C ASN A 151 -18.52 28.61 -4.95
N THR A 152 -19.41 27.75 -5.45
CA THR A 152 -19.20 26.31 -5.50
C THR A 152 -17.99 25.93 -6.36
N ASN A 153 -17.74 26.63 -7.45
CA ASN A 153 -16.54 26.43 -8.27
C ASN A 153 -15.27 26.76 -7.51
N GLN A 154 -15.28 27.82 -6.71
CA GLN A 154 -14.16 28.18 -5.86
C GLN A 154 -13.94 27.16 -4.74
N GLU A 155 -15.00 26.74 -4.05
CA GLU A 155 -14.97 25.72 -3.02
C GLU A 155 -14.42 24.38 -3.55
N ASN A 156 -14.80 23.97 -4.75
CA ASN A 156 -14.28 22.75 -5.39
C ASN A 156 -12.78 22.83 -5.72
N ARG A 157 -12.30 24.01 -6.12
CA ARG A 157 -10.86 24.22 -6.34
C ARG A 157 -10.08 24.15 -5.03
N GLU A 158 -10.62 24.78 -3.99
CA GLU A 158 -10.04 24.77 -2.65
C GLU A 158 -10.03 23.36 -2.06
N ALA A 159 -11.11 22.59 -2.18
CA ALA A 159 -11.19 21.20 -1.77
C ALA A 159 -10.16 20.34 -2.51
N SER A 160 -10.03 20.51 -3.82
CA SER A 160 -9.03 19.79 -4.61
C SER A 160 -7.59 20.15 -4.20
N ALA A 161 -7.32 21.39 -3.86
CA ALA A 161 -6.03 21.83 -3.34
C ALA A 161 -5.76 21.26 -1.95
N ALA A 162 -6.75 21.31 -1.05
CA ALA A 162 -6.67 20.76 0.29
C ALA A 162 -6.40 19.23 0.28
N ILE A 163 -7.08 18.47 -0.59
CA ILE A 163 -6.82 17.02 -0.76
C ILE A 163 -5.35 16.78 -1.13
N LYS A 164 -4.80 17.56 -2.05
CA LYS A 164 -3.39 17.43 -2.45
C LYS A 164 -2.44 17.76 -1.31
N GLU A 165 -2.74 18.79 -0.54
CA GLU A 165 -1.96 19.17 0.64
C GLU A 165 -2.00 18.11 1.72
N LEU A 166 -3.19 17.63 2.12
CA LEU A 166 -3.40 16.58 3.12
C LEU A 166 -2.66 15.29 2.77
N LEU A 167 -2.66 14.92 1.49
CA LEU A 167 -1.95 13.74 1.00
C LEU A 167 -0.47 14.01 0.66
N GLY A 168 0.03 15.23 0.85
CA GLY A 168 1.40 15.62 0.51
C GLY A 168 1.72 15.46 -0.98
N ILE A 169 0.73 15.70 -1.84
CA ILE A 169 0.89 15.71 -3.29
C ILE A 169 1.38 17.10 -3.68
N ASP A 170 2.69 17.23 -3.86
CA ASP A 170 3.31 18.49 -4.21
C ASP A 170 3.08 18.83 -5.70
N PRO A 171 2.40 19.94 -6.02
CA PRO A 171 2.19 20.35 -7.41
C PRO A 171 3.47 20.77 -8.12
N THR A 172 4.52 21.15 -7.36
CA THR A 172 5.80 21.64 -7.90
C THR A 172 6.86 20.54 -8.04
N LYS A 173 6.74 19.49 -7.25
CA LYS A 173 7.57 18.28 -7.38
C LYS A 173 6.81 17.32 -8.27
N GLY A 174 6.97 17.46 -9.58
CA GLY A 174 6.61 16.39 -10.48
C GLY A 174 7.11 15.10 -9.86
N LEU A 175 6.23 14.10 -9.73
CA LEU A 175 6.42 12.83 -9.03
C LEU A 175 7.88 12.39 -9.06
N CYS A 176 8.70 12.81 -8.09
CA CYS A 176 10.03 12.27 -7.89
C CYS A 176 9.85 10.83 -7.43
N TYR A 177 9.82 9.94 -8.41
CA TYR A 177 9.93 8.51 -8.21
C TYR A 177 11.40 8.20 -7.90
N THR A 178 11.76 8.16 -6.63
CA THR A 178 12.94 7.45 -6.16
C THR A 178 12.52 6.22 -5.41
#